data_ea4b9f29af450b48f768e32911ad3429
#
_entry.id   ea4b9f29af450b48f768e32911ad3429
#
_cell.length_a   1.000
_cell.length_b   1.000
_cell.length_c   1.000
_cell.angle_alpha   90.00
_cell.angle_beta   90.00
_cell.angle_gamma   90.00
#
_symmetry.space_group_name_H-M   'P 1'
#
loop_
_entity.id
_entity.type
_entity.pdbx_description
1 polymer ?
#
loop_
_entity_poly.entity_id
_entity_poly.type
_entity_poly.pdbx_seq_one_letter_code
_entity_poly.pdbx_strand_id
1 'polypeptide(L)'
;MQDAAVLTESSKADNSGTDGKVYNIGICQLVQHEALDAATKGFKDYLTEKLGADNVKFDEQNAQGDSATCATICNQFVSSNYDLILGNGTAALQAAYTATPNIPILGTSITDYGTALDKSDWNGVSGMNVSGTTDLAPLDQQAAMLKELFPDAKNVGILYCSAEANSKYQCD
;
A
#
# COMPACT_ATOMS: atom_id res chain seq x y z
N MET A 1 24.12 -1.84 -14.11
CA MET A 1 24.41 -2.29 -12.76
C MET A 1 24.33 -1.06 -11.86
N GLN A 2 23.21 -0.84 -11.25
CA GLN A 2 23.08 0.17 -10.21
C GLN A 2 22.59 -0.55 -8.95
N ASP A 3 23.42 -0.38 -7.92
CA ASP A 3 23.29 -1.07 -6.65
C ASP A 3 21.96 -0.70 -5.96
N ALA A 4 21.21 -1.72 -5.63
CA ALA A 4 20.15 -1.61 -4.65
C ALA A 4 20.81 -1.30 -3.29
N ALA A 5 20.66 -0.07 -2.81
CA ALA A 5 21.08 0.31 -1.48
C ALA A 5 20.22 -0.44 -0.47
N VAL A 6 20.76 -1.53 0.06
CA VAL A 6 20.25 -2.20 1.25
C VAL A 6 20.52 -1.28 2.43
N LEU A 7 19.49 -0.57 2.87
CA LEU A 7 19.52 0.12 4.16
C LEU A 7 19.41 -0.92 5.27
N THR A 8 20.56 -1.48 5.65
CA THR A 8 20.71 -2.16 6.93
C THR A 8 21.06 -1.13 7.99
N GLU A 9 20.09 -0.43 8.51
CA GLU A 9 20.21 0.16 9.83
C GLU A 9 19.49 -0.71 10.84
N SER A 10 20.26 -1.50 11.55
CA SER A 10 19.89 -2.15 12.78
C SER A 10 19.70 -1.08 13.85
N SER A 11 18.57 -0.42 13.87
CA SER A 11 18.11 0.28 15.06
C SER A 11 17.64 -0.80 16.04
N LYS A 12 18.41 -0.99 17.13
CA LYS A 12 17.91 -1.65 18.32
C LYS A 12 16.60 -0.96 18.69
N ALA A 13 15.49 -1.65 18.49
CA ALA A 13 14.23 -1.25 19.07
C ALA A 13 14.41 -1.31 20.58
N ASP A 14 14.50 -0.14 21.21
CA ASP A 14 14.31 -0.03 22.65
C ASP A 14 12.89 -0.57 22.91
N ASN A 15 12.84 -1.69 23.61
CA ASN A 15 11.61 -2.27 24.13
C ASN A 15 11.18 -1.46 25.36
N SER A 16 10.92 -0.17 25.15
CA SER A 16 10.26 0.67 26.14
C SER A 16 8.78 0.26 26.11
N GLY A 17 8.37 -0.43 27.17
CA GLY A 17 7.03 -0.91 27.35
C GLY A 17 6.00 0.14 26.94
N THR A 18 5.05 -0.27 26.13
CA THR A 18 3.86 0.52 25.82
C THR A 18 3.21 0.90 27.13
N ASP A 19 3.13 2.20 27.41
CA ASP A 19 2.59 2.77 28.66
C ASP A 19 1.06 2.56 28.77
N GLY A 20 0.62 1.30 28.60
CA GLY A 20 -0.80 0.90 28.63
C GLY A 20 -1.63 1.42 27.44
N LYS A 21 -1.00 1.99 26.42
CA LYS A 21 -1.69 2.49 25.22
C LYS A 21 -2.10 1.32 24.32
N VAL A 22 -3.39 1.28 23.97
CA VAL A 22 -3.93 0.38 22.93
C VAL A 22 -4.06 1.18 21.63
N TYR A 23 -3.39 0.71 20.58
CA TYR A 23 -3.45 1.32 19.25
C TYR A 23 -4.62 0.74 18.45
N ASN A 24 -5.45 1.63 17.91
CA ASN A 24 -6.55 1.27 17.01
C ASN A 24 -6.10 1.51 15.57
N ILE A 25 -6.04 0.46 14.78
CA ILE A 25 -5.50 0.47 13.43
C ILE A 25 -6.59 0.09 12.44
N GLY A 26 -6.89 1.01 11.52
CA GLY A 26 -7.81 0.77 10.42
C GLY A 26 -7.07 0.16 9.24
N ILE A 27 -7.64 -0.87 8.62
CA ILE A 27 -7.13 -1.51 7.42
C ILE A 27 -8.21 -1.43 6.35
N CYS A 28 -7.96 -0.63 5.32
CA CYS A 28 -8.77 -0.60 4.11
C CYS A 28 -8.10 -1.45 3.04
N GLN A 29 -8.64 -2.63 2.78
CA GLN A 29 -8.18 -3.49 1.70
C GLN A 29 -9.07 -3.31 0.48
N LEU A 30 -8.49 -3.05 -0.69
CA LEU A 30 -9.25 -2.75 -1.91
C LEU A 30 -10.16 -3.91 -2.31
N VAL A 31 -9.62 -5.13 -2.34
CA VAL A 31 -10.33 -6.32 -2.80
C VAL A 31 -9.76 -7.56 -2.13
N GLN A 32 -10.56 -8.62 -2.05
CA GLN A 32 -10.06 -9.92 -1.62
C GLN A 32 -9.21 -10.54 -2.73
N HIS A 33 -7.93 -10.74 -2.42
CA HIS A 33 -6.95 -11.34 -3.32
C HIS A 33 -5.82 -11.93 -2.49
N GLU A 34 -5.31 -13.11 -2.85
CA GLU A 34 -4.29 -13.83 -2.06
C GLU A 34 -3.07 -12.97 -1.71
N ALA A 35 -2.58 -12.14 -2.64
CA ALA A 35 -1.43 -11.27 -2.39
C ALA A 35 -1.77 -10.14 -1.40
N LEU A 36 -2.95 -9.51 -1.51
CA LEU A 36 -3.40 -8.47 -0.61
C LEU A 36 -3.68 -9.05 0.80
N ASP A 37 -4.32 -10.21 0.86
CA ASP A 37 -4.60 -10.92 2.10
C ASP A 37 -3.29 -11.27 2.83
N ALA A 38 -2.27 -11.73 2.09
CA ALA A 38 -0.93 -12.02 2.63
C ALA A 38 -0.23 -10.76 3.16
N ALA A 39 -0.33 -9.63 2.44
CA ALA A 39 0.24 -8.35 2.88
C ALA A 39 -0.44 -7.84 4.16
N THR A 40 -1.78 -7.86 4.20
CA THR A 40 -2.57 -7.53 5.40
C THR A 40 -2.20 -8.41 6.58
N LYS A 41 -2.10 -9.72 6.35
CA LYS A 41 -1.71 -10.67 7.40
C LYS A 41 -0.31 -10.36 7.94
N GLY A 42 0.68 -10.18 7.07
CA GLY A 42 2.05 -9.88 7.46
C GLY A 42 2.16 -8.58 8.28
N PHE A 43 1.42 -7.56 7.89
CA PHE A 43 1.34 -6.31 8.64
C PHE A 43 0.77 -6.52 10.06
N LYS A 44 -0.34 -7.25 10.18
CA LYS A 44 -0.97 -7.55 11.47
C LYS A 44 -0.07 -8.40 12.37
N ASP A 45 0.55 -9.44 11.80
CA ASP A 45 1.45 -10.34 12.54
C ASP A 45 2.63 -9.55 13.12
N TYR A 46 3.26 -8.69 12.31
CA TYR A 46 4.41 -7.89 12.73
C TYR A 46 4.06 -6.91 13.85
N LEU A 47 2.96 -6.18 13.72
CA LEU A 47 2.55 -5.23 14.76
C LEU A 47 2.13 -5.94 16.05
N THR A 48 1.47 -7.08 15.94
CA THR A 48 1.11 -7.92 17.10
C THR A 48 2.37 -8.41 17.83
N GLU A 49 3.40 -8.84 17.06
CA GLU A 49 4.69 -9.24 17.64
C GLU A 49 5.41 -8.07 18.35
N LYS A 50 5.40 -6.88 17.73
CA LYS A 50 6.16 -5.73 18.25
C LYS A 50 5.47 -4.99 19.38
N LEU A 51 4.17 -4.88 19.34
CA LEU A 51 3.38 -4.11 20.31
C LEU A 51 2.76 -4.99 21.42
N GLY A 52 2.61 -6.28 21.15
CA GLY A 52 1.83 -7.20 21.96
C GLY A 52 0.35 -7.20 21.55
N ALA A 53 -0.27 -8.39 21.61
CA ALA A 53 -1.65 -8.60 21.17
C ALA A 53 -2.68 -7.74 21.94
N ASP A 54 -2.41 -7.44 23.21
CA ASP A 54 -3.30 -6.64 24.05
C ASP A 54 -3.22 -5.14 23.76
N ASN A 55 -2.15 -4.71 23.06
CA ASN A 55 -1.86 -3.30 22.80
C ASN A 55 -2.19 -2.86 21.37
N VAL A 56 -2.76 -3.74 20.54
CA VAL A 56 -3.16 -3.42 19.17
C VAL A 56 -4.52 -4.01 18.84
N LYS A 57 -5.36 -3.20 18.20
CA LYS A 57 -6.68 -3.61 17.69
C LYS A 57 -6.75 -3.28 16.22
N PHE A 58 -7.15 -4.23 15.40
CA PHE A 58 -7.32 -4.07 13.98
C PHE A 58 -8.80 -4.05 13.60
N ASP A 59 -9.20 -3.05 12.83
CA ASP A 59 -10.46 -3.01 12.11
C ASP A 59 -10.15 -3.17 10.62
N GLU A 60 -10.38 -4.37 10.10
CA GLU A 60 -10.09 -4.75 8.72
C GLU A 60 -11.38 -4.74 7.91
N GLN A 61 -11.42 -3.88 6.90
CA GLN A 61 -12.57 -3.75 6.01
C GLN A 61 -12.14 -3.89 4.55
N ASN A 62 -12.96 -4.60 3.77
CA ASN A 62 -12.75 -4.89 2.37
C ASN A 62 -13.71 -4.05 1.50
N ALA A 63 -13.17 -3.29 0.57
CA ALA A 63 -13.93 -2.42 -0.31
C ALA A 63 -14.54 -3.12 -1.53
N GLN A 64 -14.26 -4.42 -1.73
CA GLN A 64 -14.80 -5.24 -2.82
C GLN A 64 -14.53 -4.66 -4.22
N GLY A 65 -13.39 -3.99 -4.39
CA GLY A 65 -12.98 -3.39 -5.66
C GLY A 65 -13.60 -2.02 -5.94
N ASP A 66 -14.37 -1.46 -5.00
CA ASP A 66 -15.05 -0.18 -5.21
C ASP A 66 -14.36 0.98 -4.47
N SER A 67 -13.90 1.98 -5.23
CA SER A 67 -13.21 3.15 -4.69
C SER A 67 -14.10 4.05 -3.82
N ALA A 68 -15.41 4.10 -4.07
CA ALA A 68 -16.35 4.85 -3.23
C ALA A 68 -16.51 4.18 -1.86
N THR A 69 -16.50 2.87 -1.84
CA THR A 69 -16.47 2.08 -0.60
C THR A 69 -15.16 2.30 0.17
N CYS A 70 -14.00 2.37 -0.50
CA CYS A 70 -12.74 2.76 0.14
C CYS A 70 -12.86 4.11 0.84
N ALA A 71 -13.45 5.11 0.19
CA ALA A 71 -13.65 6.43 0.79
C ALA A 71 -14.56 6.38 2.02
N THR A 72 -15.63 5.59 1.98
CA THR A 72 -16.53 5.38 3.12
C THR A 72 -15.81 4.76 4.31
N ILE A 73 -15.04 3.70 4.08
CA ILE A 73 -14.24 3.00 5.09
C ILE A 73 -13.21 3.95 5.72
N CYS A 74 -12.43 4.66 4.91
CA CYS A 74 -11.40 5.58 5.41
C CYS A 74 -12.00 6.74 6.22
N ASN A 75 -13.14 7.31 5.80
CA ASN A 75 -13.85 8.34 6.56
C ASN A 75 -14.37 7.82 7.90
N GLN A 76 -14.79 6.56 7.98
CA GLN A 76 -15.17 5.92 9.25
C GLN A 76 -13.97 5.81 10.19
N PHE A 77 -12.79 5.40 9.70
CA PHE A 77 -11.57 5.35 10.51
C PHE A 77 -11.18 6.72 11.05
N VAL A 78 -11.25 7.75 10.20
CA VAL A 78 -10.98 9.14 10.62
C VAL A 78 -11.95 9.60 11.70
N SER A 79 -13.24 9.38 11.51
CA SER A 79 -14.30 9.76 12.46
C SER A 79 -14.15 9.05 13.81
N SER A 80 -13.58 7.85 13.79
CA SER A 80 -13.34 7.02 14.99
C SER A 80 -11.96 7.30 15.62
N ASN A 81 -11.20 8.26 15.10
CA ASN A 81 -9.87 8.66 15.58
C ASN A 81 -8.88 7.49 15.71
N TYR A 82 -8.73 6.71 14.65
CA TYR A 82 -7.75 5.63 14.61
C TYR A 82 -6.32 6.21 14.68
N ASP A 83 -5.38 5.43 15.22
CA ASP A 83 -3.98 5.83 15.39
C ASP A 83 -3.16 5.68 14.11
N LEU A 84 -3.58 4.79 13.22
CA LEU A 84 -2.92 4.48 11.95
C LEU A 84 -3.94 3.92 10.95
N ILE A 85 -3.75 4.21 9.67
CA ILE A 85 -4.52 3.59 8.58
C ILE A 85 -3.56 2.85 7.66
N LEU A 86 -3.86 1.58 7.35
CA LEU A 86 -3.24 0.83 6.26
C LEU A 86 -4.15 0.90 5.02
N GLY A 87 -3.62 1.45 3.93
CA GLY A 87 -4.23 1.36 2.60
C GLY A 87 -3.58 0.22 1.81
N ASN A 88 -4.30 -0.88 1.62
CA ASN A 88 -3.83 -2.02 0.84
C ASN A 88 -4.44 -1.98 -0.56
N GLY A 89 -3.64 -1.55 -1.54
CA GLY A 89 -4.01 -1.24 -2.91
C GLY A 89 -4.16 0.26 -3.18
N THR A 90 -3.91 0.67 -4.44
CA THR A 90 -3.81 2.08 -4.84
C THR A 90 -5.06 2.91 -4.48
N ALA A 91 -6.26 2.41 -4.81
CA ALA A 91 -7.50 3.16 -4.50
C ALA A 91 -7.76 3.28 -2.99
N ALA A 92 -7.36 2.28 -2.19
CA ALA A 92 -7.45 2.33 -0.73
C ALA A 92 -6.48 3.38 -0.15
N LEU A 93 -5.25 3.45 -0.67
CA LEU A 93 -4.29 4.50 -0.29
C LEU A 93 -4.80 5.89 -0.65
N GLN A 94 -5.31 6.08 -1.87
CA GLN A 94 -5.88 7.35 -2.33
C GLN A 94 -7.04 7.81 -1.45
N ALA A 95 -7.91 6.89 -1.07
CA ALA A 95 -9.04 7.17 -0.19
C ALA A 95 -8.57 7.59 1.22
N ALA A 96 -7.60 6.88 1.80
CA ALA A 96 -7.03 7.22 3.10
C ALA A 96 -6.34 8.59 3.07
N TYR A 97 -5.53 8.86 2.05
CA TYR A 97 -4.84 10.13 1.87
C TYR A 97 -5.80 11.31 1.74
N THR A 98 -6.89 11.12 0.98
CA THR A 98 -7.93 12.15 0.80
C THR A 98 -8.72 12.40 2.09
N ALA A 99 -8.91 11.35 2.91
CA ALA A 99 -9.73 11.43 4.11
C ALA A 99 -9.05 12.21 5.26
N THR A 100 -7.72 12.18 5.35
CA THR A 100 -7.02 12.82 6.48
C THR A 100 -5.60 13.27 6.17
N PRO A 101 -5.22 14.50 6.54
CA PRO A 101 -3.83 14.94 6.52
C PRO A 101 -3.07 14.63 7.82
N ASN A 102 -3.74 14.12 8.86
CA ASN A 102 -3.20 14.05 10.22
C ASN A 102 -2.88 12.62 10.69
N ILE A 103 -3.76 11.66 10.40
CA ILE A 103 -3.54 10.26 10.79
C ILE A 103 -2.42 9.70 9.92
N PRO A 104 -1.38 9.05 10.49
CA PRO A 104 -0.38 8.36 9.70
C PRO A 104 -1.02 7.29 8.80
N ILE A 105 -0.53 7.22 7.56
CA ILE A 105 -1.02 6.26 6.56
C ILE A 105 0.16 5.44 6.07
N LEU A 106 0.00 4.13 6.10
CA LEU A 106 0.92 3.20 5.42
C LEU A 106 0.23 2.60 4.20
N GLY A 107 0.97 2.56 3.09
CA GLY A 107 0.53 1.91 1.87
C GLY A 107 1.27 0.58 1.65
N THR A 108 0.55 -0.42 1.16
CA THR A 108 1.13 -1.67 0.65
C THR A 108 0.38 -2.09 -0.60
N SER A 109 1.01 -2.91 -1.44
CA SER A 109 0.47 -3.27 -2.76
C SER A 109 0.21 -2.03 -3.63
N ILE A 110 1.16 -1.10 -3.61
CA ILE A 110 1.10 0.18 -4.34
C ILE A 110 2.10 0.12 -5.48
N THR A 111 1.64 0.23 -6.69
CA THR A 111 2.47 0.20 -7.89
C THR A 111 3.38 1.43 -7.96
N ASP A 112 2.80 2.63 -7.89
CA ASP A 112 3.54 3.89 -7.96
C ASP A 112 2.92 4.96 -7.05
N TYR A 113 3.71 5.49 -6.12
CA TYR A 113 3.25 6.50 -5.18
C TYR A 113 3.10 7.88 -5.82
N GLY A 114 3.88 8.21 -6.84
CA GLY A 114 3.73 9.46 -7.57
C GLY A 114 2.34 9.55 -8.18
N THR A 115 1.95 8.52 -8.91
CA THR A 115 0.61 8.39 -9.50
C THR A 115 -0.50 8.31 -8.44
N ALA A 116 -0.27 7.52 -7.38
CA ALA A 116 -1.28 7.33 -6.33
C ALA A 116 -1.58 8.63 -5.57
N LEU A 117 -0.59 9.50 -5.37
CA LEU A 117 -0.68 10.76 -4.63
C LEU A 117 -0.82 11.99 -5.52
N ASP A 118 -0.99 11.80 -6.85
CA ASP A 118 -1.06 12.88 -7.86
C ASP A 118 0.14 13.85 -7.78
N LYS A 119 1.35 13.29 -7.67
CA LYS A 119 2.60 14.04 -7.57
C LYS A 119 3.46 13.86 -8.81
N SER A 120 3.45 14.84 -9.70
CA SER A 120 4.26 14.84 -10.93
C SER A 120 5.75 14.99 -10.68
N ASP A 121 6.15 15.52 -9.51
CA ASP A 121 7.55 15.74 -9.10
C ASP A 121 8.02 14.67 -8.09
N TRP A 122 7.45 13.47 -8.18
CA TRP A 122 7.78 12.38 -7.25
C TRP A 122 9.27 12.05 -7.23
N ASN A 123 9.85 12.11 -6.06
CA ASN A 123 11.28 11.87 -5.82
C ASN A 123 11.55 10.76 -4.77
N GLY A 124 10.53 9.94 -4.48
CA GLY A 124 10.63 8.89 -3.47
C GLY A 124 10.23 9.32 -2.06
N VAL A 125 9.88 10.60 -1.87
CA VAL A 125 9.48 11.14 -0.56
C VAL A 125 8.11 11.77 -0.65
N SER A 126 7.17 11.33 0.18
CA SER A 126 5.82 11.89 0.18
C SER A 126 5.79 13.33 0.72
N GLY A 127 6.60 13.63 1.73
CA GLY A 127 6.58 14.92 2.44
C GLY A 127 5.30 15.15 3.24
N MET A 128 4.51 14.08 3.48
CA MET A 128 3.20 14.11 4.12
C MET A 128 3.06 12.94 5.11
N ASN A 129 1.85 12.73 5.59
CA ASN A 129 1.49 11.65 6.52
C ASN A 129 1.42 10.25 5.88
N VAL A 130 1.98 10.06 4.68
CA VAL A 130 1.96 8.81 3.92
C VAL A 130 3.37 8.22 3.81
N SER A 131 3.50 6.93 4.05
CA SER A 131 4.68 6.11 3.78
C SER A 131 4.24 4.70 3.35
N GLY A 132 5.19 3.84 2.98
CA GLY A 132 4.85 2.44 2.65
C GLY A 132 5.83 1.78 1.70
N THR A 133 5.38 0.72 1.05
CA THR A 133 6.16 -0.11 0.12
C THR A 133 5.53 -0.11 -1.26
N THR A 134 6.38 -0.21 -2.31
CA THR A 134 5.92 -0.41 -3.69
C THR A 134 6.09 -1.87 -4.11
N ASP A 135 5.21 -2.34 -4.97
CA ASP A 135 5.27 -3.64 -5.63
C ASP A 135 5.48 -3.52 -7.15
N LEU A 136 5.90 -2.34 -7.62
CA LEU A 136 6.17 -2.10 -9.04
C LEU A 136 7.21 -3.08 -9.58
N ALA A 137 6.78 -3.93 -10.49
CA ALA A 137 7.67 -4.84 -11.19
C ALA A 137 8.49 -4.08 -12.28
N PRO A 138 9.69 -4.58 -12.66
CA PRO A 138 10.48 -3.98 -13.73
C PRO A 138 9.82 -4.21 -15.09
N LEU A 139 9.05 -3.23 -15.57
CA LEU A 139 8.20 -3.33 -16.76
C LEU A 139 9.00 -3.60 -18.04
N ASP A 140 10.19 -3.00 -18.17
CA ASP A 140 11.13 -3.23 -19.26
C ASP A 140 11.59 -4.69 -19.33
N GLN A 141 11.84 -5.32 -18.21
CA GLN A 141 12.21 -6.73 -18.14
C GLN A 141 11.02 -7.66 -18.46
N GLN A 142 9.81 -7.29 -18.05
CA GLN A 142 8.60 -8.02 -18.44
C GLN A 142 8.39 -7.97 -19.96
N ALA A 143 8.56 -6.81 -20.57
CA ALA A 143 8.48 -6.66 -22.02
C ALA A 143 9.59 -7.46 -22.75
N ALA A 144 10.82 -7.46 -22.22
CA ALA A 144 11.92 -8.25 -22.75
C ALA A 144 11.66 -9.76 -22.64
N MET A 145 11.14 -10.22 -21.52
CA MET A 145 10.74 -11.62 -21.31
C MET A 145 9.65 -12.04 -22.28
N LEU A 146 8.65 -11.20 -22.51
CA LEU A 146 7.60 -11.46 -23.49
C LEU A 146 8.17 -11.67 -24.89
N LYS A 147 9.12 -10.82 -25.29
CA LYS A 147 9.79 -10.94 -26.58
C LYS A 147 10.66 -12.19 -26.70
N GLU A 148 11.29 -12.62 -25.62
CA GLU A 148 12.09 -13.86 -25.57
C GLU A 148 11.21 -15.10 -25.71
N LEU A 149 10.08 -15.15 -24.99
CA LEU A 149 9.15 -16.27 -25.01
C LEU A 149 8.35 -16.35 -26.32
N PHE A 150 8.07 -15.22 -26.96
CA PHE A 150 7.26 -15.11 -28.17
C PHE A 150 7.93 -14.25 -29.23
N PRO A 151 9.10 -14.70 -29.80
CA PRO A 151 9.92 -13.86 -30.69
C PRO A 151 9.20 -13.43 -31.98
N ASP A 152 8.24 -14.20 -32.43
CA ASP A 152 7.48 -13.97 -33.67
C ASP A 152 6.19 -13.16 -33.44
N ALA A 153 5.86 -12.83 -32.21
CA ALA A 153 4.65 -12.04 -31.89
C ALA A 153 4.77 -10.63 -32.46
N LYS A 154 3.77 -10.24 -33.28
CA LYS A 154 3.71 -8.88 -33.88
C LYS A 154 2.66 -8.01 -33.22
N ASN A 155 1.72 -8.61 -32.51
CA ASN A 155 0.64 -7.92 -31.83
C ASN A 155 0.51 -8.50 -30.42
N VAL A 156 0.41 -7.63 -29.43
CA VAL A 156 0.18 -7.97 -28.04
C VAL A 156 -1.07 -7.24 -27.57
N GLY A 157 -1.98 -7.97 -26.95
CA GLY A 157 -3.17 -7.39 -26.31
C GLY A 157 -2.94 -7.27 -24.82
N ILE A 158 -3.27 -6.12 -24.25
CA ILE A 158 -3.22 -5.86 -22.80
C ILE A 158 -4.66 -5.67 -22.29
N LEU A 159 -5.04 -6.49 -21.31
CA LEU A 159 -6.30 -6.32 -20.60
C LEU A 159 -5.99 -5.60 -19.27
N TYR A 160 -6.59 -4.44 -19.06
CA TYR A 160 -6.38 -3.64 -17.85
C TYR A 160 -7.66 -2.92 -17.40
N CYS A 161 -7.70 -2.48 -16.15
CA CYS A 161 -8.79 -1.65 -15.61
C CYS A 161 -8.50 -0.17 -15.83
N SER A 162 -9.20 0.47 -16.77
CA SER A 162 -9.00 1.90 -17.09
C SER A 162 -9.40 2.86 -15.95
N ALA A 163 -10.16 2.37 -14.97
CA ALA A 163 -10.56 3.15 -13.78
C ALA A 163 -9.49 3.17 -12.69
N GLU A 164 -8.44 2.33 -12.82
CA GLU A 164 -7.35 2.25 -11.85
C GLU A 164 -6.10 2.95 -12.36
N ALA A 165 -5.60 3.93 -11.61
CA ALA A 165 -4.42 4.70 -11.97
C ALA A 165 -3.15 3.84 -12.11
N ASN A 166 -2.98 2.84 -11.25
CA ASN A 166 -1.87 1.87 -11.31
C ASN A 166 -1.90 1.02 -12.58
N SER A 167 -3.10 0.57 -13.01
CA SER A 167 -3.25 -0.20 -14.25
C SER A 167 -2.84 0.62 -15.47
N LYS A 168 -3.25 1.88 -15.51
CA LYS A 168 -2.86 2.80 -16.59
C LYS A 168 -1.35 3.06 -16.59
N TYR A 169 -0.76 3.34 -15.43
CA TYR A 169 0.68 3.56 -15.28
C TYR A 169 1.53 2.40 -15.84
N GLN A 170 1.06 1.17 -15.67
CA GLN A 170 1.77 -0.01 -16.16
C GLN A 170 1.61 -0.25 -17.67
N CYS A 171 0.65 0.41 -18.33
CA CYS A 171 0.39 0.27 -19.76
C CYS A 171 1.03 1.37 -20.61
N ASP A 172 1.25 2.54 -20.05
CA ASP A 172 1.83 3.74 -20.71
C ASP A 172 3.35 3.64 -20.78
#